data_24b290dc3a38130b550884b5fefa211d
#
_entry.id   24b290dc3a38130b550884b5fefa211d
#
_cell.length_a   1.000
_cell.length_b   1.000
_cell.length_c   1.000
_cell.angle_alpha   90.00
_cell.angle_beta   90.00
_cell.angle_gamma   90.00
#
_symmetry.space_group_name_H-M   'P 1'
#
loop_
_entity.id
_entity.type
_entity.pdbx_description
1 polymer ?
#
loop_
_entity_poly.entity_id
_entity_poly.type
_entity_poly.pdbx_seq_one_letter_code
_entity_poly.pdbx_strand_id
1 'polypeptide(L)'
;MIISTMNDLPGYTIEEVLGEVFGLTVRSRNVGSVIGASLKSLVGGELKGMTKMLASGRENATDRLVQEAEAKGANAIIAFRFDTSELGSTWTEICAYGTAVKAQPRGSSSGAVEPV
;
A
#
# COMPACT_ATOMS: atom_id res chain seq x y z
N MET A 1 11.77 2.68 2.73
CA MET A 1 10.90 3.04 1.58
C MET A 1 9.86 4.05 2.05
N ILE A 2 9.84 5.21 1.44
CA ILE A 2 8.85 6.22 1.76
C ILE A 2 7.63 5.99 0.90
N ILE A 3 6.44 5.98 1.50
CA ILE A 3 5.20 5.79 0.76
C ILE A 3 4.32 6.99 1.02
N SER A 4 3.89 7.64 -0.05
CA SER A 4 3.04 8.83 0.02
C SER A 4 1.79 8.63 -0.82
N THR A 5 0.65 9.06 -0.29
CA THR A 5 -0.58 9.08 -1.06
C THR A 5 -0.70 10.35 -1.89
N MET A 6 0.23 11.29 -1.72
CA MET A 6 0.28 12.51 -2.53
C MET A 6 0.93 12.21 -3.87
N ASN A 7 0.79 13.13 -4.79
CA ASN A 7 1.42 12.99 -6.10
C ASN A 7 2.87 13.44 -6.09
N ASP A 8 3.38 13.88 -4.96
CA ASP A 8 4.77 14.25 -4.83
C ASP A 8 5.24 13.97 -3.40
N LEU A 9 6.46 14.39 -3.08
CA LEU A 9 7.06 14.21 -1.77
C LEU A 9 7.57 15.57 -1.29
N PRO A 10 6.77 16.30 -0.51
CA PRO A 10 7.24 17.56 0.05
C PRO A 10 8.55 17.34 0.83
N GLY A 11 9.51 18.22 0.59
CA GLY A 11 10.82 18.09 1.19
C GLY A 11 11.79 17.26 0.37
N TYR A 12 11.34 16.69 -0.73
CA TYR A 12 12.17 15.87 -1.60
C TYR A 12 12.07 16.34 -3.04
N THR A 13 13.07 15.97 -3.82
CA THR A 13 13.05 16.16 -5.27
C THR A 13 12.95 14.80 -5.91
N ILE A 14 11.98 14.61 -6.78
CA ILE A 14 11.85 13.38 -7.54
C ILE A 14 12.79 13.47 -8.72
N GLU A 15 13.78 12.60 -8.76
CA GLU A 15 14.80 12.64 -9.78
C GLU A 15 14.51 11.70 -10.94
N GLU A 16 13.82 10.63 -10.67
CA GLU A 16 13.53 9.65 -11.70
C GLU A 16 12.23 8.94 -11.38
N VAL A 17 11.38 8.83 -12.39
CA VAL A 17 10.14 8.06 -12.29
C VAL A 17 10.42 6.69 -12.88
N LEU A 18 10.24 5.65 -12.04
CA LEU A 18 10.57 4.29 -12.45
C LEU A 18 9.35 3.50 -12.93
N GLY A 19 8.18 4.10 -12.84
CA GLY A 19 6.98 3.50 -13.37
C GLY A 19 6.04 3.01 -12.28
N GLU A 20 4.92 2.47 -12.70
CA GLU A 20 3.94 1.99 -11.73
C GLU A 20 4.34 0.65 -11.16
N VAL A 21 3.93 0.42 -9.94
CA VAL A 21 4.17 -0.83 -9.22
C VAL A 21 2.88 -1.29 -8.59
N PHE A 22 2.77 -2.60 -8.42
CA PHE A 22 1.59 -3.23 -7.85
C PHE A 22 2.00 -4.24 -6.80
N GLY A 23 1.12 -4.41 -5.83
CA GLY A 23 1.22 -5.53 -4.90
C GLY A 23 -0.17 -6.13 -4.78
N LEU A 24 -0.30 -7.41 -5.02
CA LEU A 24 -1.59 -8.09 -4.99
C LEU A 24 -1.63 -9.13 -3.91
N THR A 25 -2.78 -9.26 -3.28
CA THR A 25 -3.07 -10.40 -2.43
C THR A 25 -4.51 -10.81 -2.66
N VAL A 26 -4.78 -12.11 -2.60
CA VAL A 26 -6.12 -12.64 -2.73
C VAL A 26 -6.42 -13.39 -1.44
N ARG A 27 -7.52 -13.04 -0.80
CA ARG A 27 -7.92 -13.64 0.45
C ARG A 27 -9.23 -14.38 0.27
N SER A 28 -9.29 -15.58 0.83
CA SER A 28 -10.54 -16.31 0.91
C SER A 28 -11.38 -15.72 2.01
N ARG A 29 -12.64 -15.47 1.70
CA ARG A 29 -13.54 -15.03 2.75
C ARG A 29 -14.05 -16.17 3.59
N ASN A 30 -13.77 -17.40 3.22
CA ASN A 30 -14.14 -18.59 3.96
C ASN A 30 -15.41 -18.37 4.79
N VAL A 31 -16.50 -18.27 4.09
CA VAL A 31 -17.76 -17.82 4.64
C VAL A 31 -18.11 -18.53 5.94
N GLY A 32 -17.92 -19.84 5.98
CA GLY A 32 -18.30 -20.60 7.16
C GLY A 32 -17.59 -20.18 8.41
N SER A 33 -16.26 -20.04 8.37
CA SER A 33 -15.51 -19.71 9.56
C SER A 33 -15.50 -18.21 9.82
N VAL A 34 -15.38 -17.39 8.80
CA VAL A 34 -15.30 -15.95 8.99
C VAL A 34 -16.61 -15.40 9.49
N ILE A 35 -17.72 -15.81 8.90
CA ILE A 35 -19.02 -15.31 9.31
C ILE A 35 -19.34 -15.79 10.73
N GLY A 36 -19.10 -17.04 11.03
CA GLY A 36 -19.35 -17.53 12.37
C GLY A 36 -18.58 -16.79 13.44
N ALA A 37 -17.30 -16.56 13.19
CA ALA A 37 -16.49 -15.82 14.12
C ALA A 37 -16.92 -14.37 14.20
N SER A 38 -17.25 -13.77 13.05
CA SER A 38 -17.61 -12.36 13.01
C SER A 38 -18.93 -12.08 13.71
N LEU A 39 -19.87 -12.98 13.62
CA LEU A 39 -21.13 -12.79 14.33
C LEU A 39 -20.92 -12.73 15.83
N LYS A 40 -19.99 -13.54 16.34
CA LYS A 40 -19.69 -13.51 17.76
C LYS A 40 -18.95 -12.24 18.14
N SER A 41 -18.29 -11.62 17.19
CA SER A 41 -17.49 -10.43 17.44
C SER A 41 -18.19 -9.15 17.03
N LEU A 42 -19.45 -9.22 16.71
CA LEU A 42 -20.18 -8.06 16.24
C LEU A 42 -20.40 -7.09 17.38
N VAL A 43 -19.77 -5.95 17.32
CA VAL A 43 -19.85 -4.91 18.31
C VAL A 43 -19.97 -3.59 17.59
N GLY A 44 -21.03 -2.83 17.88
CA GLY A 44 -21.20 -1.53 17.25
C GLY A 44 -21.40 -1.58 15.75
N GLY A 45 -21.80 -2.71 15.23
CA GLY A 45 -22.02 -2.85 13.78
C GLY A 45 -20.79 -3.26 12.99
N GLU A 46 -19.70 -3.51 13.66
CA GLU A 46 -18.47 -3.90 12.95
C GLU A 46 -18.23 -5.40 13.01
N LEU A 47 -17.80 -5.97 11.88
CA LEU A 47 -17.43 -7.38 11.80
C LEU A 47 -15.92 -7.49 11.96
N LYS A 48 -15.47 -7.75 13.18
CA LYS A 48 -14.06 -7.72 13.50
C LYS A 48 -13.22 -8.69 12.68
N GLY A 49 -13.75 -9.89 12.41
CA GLY A 49 -13.01 -10.85 11.61
C GLY A 49 -12.75 -10.34 10.19
N MET A 50 -13.74 -9.67 9.60
CA MET A 50 -13.59 -9.11 8.27
C MET A 50 -12.61 -7.96 8.28
N THR A 51 -12.71 -7.08 9.27
CA THR A 51 -11.79 -5.95 9.40
C THR A 51 -10.36 -6.44 9.51
N LYS A 52 -10.13 -7.46 10.33
CA LYS A 52 -8.79 -8.00 10.51
C LYS A 52 -8.28 -8.63 9.23
N MET A 53 -9.13 -9.35 8.50
CA MET A 53 -8.74 -9.96 7.25
C MET A 53 -8.34 -8.90 6.22
N LEU A 54 -9.11 -7.83 6.12
CA LEU A 54 -8.81 -6.77 5.16
C LEU A 54 -7.55 -6.02 5.53
N ALA A 55 -7.35 -5.74 6.83
CA ALA A 55 -6.14 -5.07 7.28
C ALA A 55 -4.90 -5.92 6.98
N SER A 56 -4.98 -7.21 7.25
CA SER A 56 -3.87 -8.13 6.95
C SER A 56 -3.62 -8.20 5.45
N GLY A 57 -4.68 -8.21 4.65
CA GLY A 57 -4.55 -8.23 3.20
C GLY A 57 -3.87 -6.98 2.66
N ARG A 58 -4.22 -5.83 3.22
CA ARG A 58 -3.58 -4.57 2.81
C ARG A 58 -2.11 -4.55 3.16
N GLU A 59 -1.76 -5.05 4.33
CA GLU A 59 -0.37 -5.12 4.75
C GLU A 59 0.43 -6.01 3.79
N ASN A 60 -0.10 -7.17 3.44
CA ASN A 60 0.59 -8.08 2.53
C ASN A 60 0.70 -7.48 1.13
N ALA A 61 -0.34 -6.80 0.66
CA ALA A 61 -0.29 -6.15 -0.65
C ALA A 61 0.77 -5.05 -0.65
N THR A 62 0.85 -4.28 0.43
CA THR A 62 1.85 -3.23 0.56
C THR A 62 3.26 -3.80 0.57
N ASP A 63 3.48 -4.91 1.28
CA ASP A 63 4.80 -5.54 1.31
C ASP A 63 5.24 -5.98 -0.09
N ARG A 64 4.33 -6.53 -0.86
CA ARG A 64 4.64 -6.94 -2.22
C ARG A 64 4.91 -5.77 -3.13
N LEU A 65 4.16 -4.68 -2.94
CA LEU A 65 4.39 -3.45 -3.67
C LEU A 65 5.79 -2.90 -3.40
N VAL A 66 6.19 -2.88 -2.13
CA VAL A 66 7.51 -2.39 -1.74
C VAL A 66 8.60 -3.26 -2.37
N GLN A 67 8.42 -4.57 -2.36
CA GLN A 67 9.39 -5.47 -2.97
C GLN A 67 9.56 -5.18 -4.46
N GLU A 68 8.46 -4.93 -5.15
CA GLU A 68 8.55 -4.62 -6.57
C GLU A 68 9.24 -3.28 -6.80
N ALA A 69 8.94 -2.29 -5.98
CA ALA A 69 9.56 -0.98 -6.10
C ALA A 69 11.07 -1.07 -5.84
N GLU A 70 11.45 -1.84 -4.83
CA GLU A 70 12.87 -2.04 -4.52
C GLU A 70 13.59 -2.73 -5.66
N ALA A 71 12.94 -3.68 -6.31
CA ALA A 71 13.54 -4.36 -7.44
C ALA A 71 13.78 -3.42 -8.61
N LYS A 72 13.03 -2.32 -8.70
CA LYS A 72 13.25 -1.31 -9.73
C LYS A 72 14.27 -0.25 -9.30
N GLY A 73 14.78 -0.34 -8.10
CA GLY A 73 15.75 0.64 -7.60
C GLY A 73 15.11 1.86 -6.99
N ALA A 74 13.85 1.81 -6.65
CA ALA A 74 13.15 2.95 -6.07
C ALA A 74 13.48 3.10 -4.59
N ASN A 75 13.39 4.32 -4.09
CA ASN A 75 13.44 4.57 -2.67
C ASN A 75 12.16 5.22 -2.15
N ALA A 76 11.19 5.44 -3.01
CA ALA A 76 9.90 6.00 -2.61
C ALA A 76 8.82 5.58 -3.58
N ILE A 77 7.58 5.61 -3.08
CA ILE A 77 6.38 5.35 -3.86
C ILE A 77 5.43 6.51 -3.62
N ILE A 78 4.96 7.12 -4.70
CA ILE A 78 3.99 8.22 -4.60
C ILE A 78 2.67 7.80 -5.19
N ALA A 79 1.64 8.59 -4.93
CA ALA A 79 0.28 8.33 -5.42
C ALA A 79 -0.22 6.94 -5.04
N PHE A 80 0.10 6.53 -3.82
CA PHE A 80 -0.22 5.20 -3.33
C PHE A 80 -1.72 5.07 -3.07
N ARG A 81 -2.29 3.98 -3.54
CA ARG A 81 -3.72 3.68 -3.41
C ARG A 81 -3.93 2.20 -3.21
N PHE A 82 -5.10 1.87 -2.69
CA PHE A 82 -5.59 0.50 -2.68
C PHE A 82 -6.81 0.40 -3.55
N ASP A 83 -6.99 -0.77 -4.14
CA ASP A 83 -8.22 -1.12 -4.83
C ASP A 83 -8.60 -2.51 -4.36
N THR A 84 -9.87 -2.70 -4.05
CA THR A 84 -10.36 -3.97 -3.52
C THR A 84 -11.48 -4.46 -4.42
N SER A 85 -11.38 -5.70 -4.86
CA SER A 85 -12.36 -6.30 -5.76
C SER A 85 -12.81 -7.63 -5.21
N GLU A 86 -14.04 -8.00 -5.49
CA GLU A 86 -14.56 -9.31 -5.14
C GLU A 86 -14.48 -10.24 -6.34
N LEU A 87 -13.89 -11.39 -6.13
CA LEU A 87 -13.78 -12.41 -7.17
C LEU A 87 -14.75 -13.53 -6.80
N GLY A 88 -15.95 -13.43 -7.31
CA GLY A 88 -17.01 -14.33 -6.94
C GLY A 88 -17.47 -14.06 -5.52
N SER A 89 -18.08 -15.04 -4.89
CA SER A 89 -18.62 -14.87 -3.55
C SER A 89 -17.64 -15.25 -2.45
N THR A 90 -16.47 -15.77 -2.80
CA THR A 90 -15.56 -16.37 -1.84
C THR A 90 -14.25 -15.61 -1.68
N TRP A 91 -13.79 -14.94 -2.73
CA TRP A 91 -12.46 -14.35 -2.74
C TRP A 91 -12.52 -12.84 -2.77
N THR A 92 -11.56 -12.21 -2.12
CA THR A 92 -11.37 -10.76 -2.18
C THR A 92 -9.96 -10.49 -2.64
N GLU A 93 -9.83 -9.69 -3.69
CA GLU A 93 -8.53 -9.23 -4.17
C GLU A 93 -8.25 -7.86 -3.56
N ILE A 94 -7.06 -7.68 -3.05
CA ILE A 94 -6.62 -6.38 -2.57
C ILE A 94 -5.37 -6.01 -3.35
N CYS A 95 -5.42 -4.88 -4.01
CA CYS A 95 -4.31 -4.38 -4.83
C CYS A 95 -3.79 -3.09 -4.23
N ALA A 96 -2.50 -3.04 -3.94
CA ALA A 96 -1.83 -1.80 -3.60
C ALA A 96 -1.10 -1.35 -4.86
N TYR A 97 -1.15 -0.08 -5.20
CA TYR A 97 -0.46 0.40 -6.38
C TYR A 97 0.00 1.83 -6.19
N GLY A 98 0.94 2.24 -7.00
CA GLY A 98 1.49 3.57 -6.96
C GLY A 98 2.59 3.73 -7.99
N THR A 99 3.33 4.81 -7.90
CA THR A 99 4.42 5.11 -8.81
C THR A 99 5.74 5.04 -8.05
N ALA A 100 6.62 4.18 -8.50
CA ALA A 100 7.95 4.05 -7.91
C ALA A 100 8.86 5.15 -8.44
N VAL A 101 9.60 5.79 -7.55
CA VAL A 101 10.46 6.91 -7.93
C VAL A 101 11.77 6.83 -7.15
N LYS A 102 12.78 7.52 -7.70
CA LYS A 102 13.98 7.85 -6.95
C LYS A 102 13.86 9.30 -6.52
N ALA A 103 13.94 9.54 -5.23
CA ALA A 103 13.77 10.86 -4.65
C ALA A 103 14.98 11.18 -3.77
N GLN A 104 15.31 12.45 -3.68
CA GLN A 104 16.45 12.94 -2.93
C GLN A 104 15.95 13.98 -1.93
N PRO A 105 16.37 13.94 -0.68
CA PRO A 105 15.99 14.99 0.25
C PRO A 105 16.43 16.35 -0.26
N ARG A 106 15.56 17.32 -0.19
CA ARG A 106 15.84 18.64 -0.75
C ARG A 106 16.86 19.33 0.07
N GLY A 107 17.30 19.34 0.91
CA GLY A 107 18.35 20.03 1.62
C GLY A 107 19.61 19.25 1.72
N SER A 108 19.64 17.96 1.29
CA SER A 108 20.83 17.19 1.55
C SER A 108 21.97 17.53 0.62
N SER A 109 21.70 17.54 -0.67
CA SER A 109 22.74 17.91 -1.61
C SER A 109 22.95 19.39 -1.63
N SER A 110 21.92 20.12 -1.37
CA SER A 110 22.01 21.55 -1.41
C SER A 110 22.19 22.11 -0.05
N GLY A 111 22.33 21.31 0.90
CA GLY A 111 22.66 21.82 2.19
C GLY A 111 23.81 22.74 2.08
N ALA A 112 24.55 22.47 1.13
CA ALA A 112 25.57 23.38 0.80
C ALA A 112 25.03 24.66 0.30
N VAL A 113 23.95 24.61 -0.16
CA VAL A 113 23.45 25.74 -0.77
C VAL A 113 22.70 26.63 0.06
N GLU A 114 22.16 26.37 0.63
CA GLU A 114 21.47 27.17 1.06
C GLU A 114 21.63 27.98 1.47
N PRO A 115 21.74 28.44 1.52
CA PRO A 115 21.63 29.28 1.81
C PRO A 115 21.30 30.19 1.41
N VAL A 116 21.25 30.50 1.31
CA VAL A 116 21.00 31.43 1.02
C VAL A 116 20.71 32.09 1.32
#